data_9ff8942e1c9b6f6de5fcebcd0d83acba
#
_entry.id   9ff8942e1c9b6f6de5fcebcd0d83acba
#
_cell.length_a   1.000
_cell.length_b   1.000
_cell.length_c   1.000
_cell.angle_alpha   90.00
_cell.angle_beta   90.00
_cell.angle_gamma   90.00
#
_symmetry.space_group_name_H-M   'P 1'
#
loop_
_entity.id
_entity.type
_entity.pdbx_description
1 polymer ?
#
loop_
_entity_poly.entity_id
_entity_poly.type
_entity_poly.pdbx_seq_one_letter_code
_entity_poly.pdbx_strand_id
1 'polypeptide(L)'
;IATGRSLPEVCRDRLPFRTVVLLWLQAEAVAMATDLAEFVGAALGLHMVFGLSMWVSALLTGVAAFIILGLQVWGFRRLEAAITGFVAAIVFAFVLNLLRSHPSTAGVVHGMFVPQFAGSESVLLAVSIIGATVMPHVIYLHSSLTQKRIVGANPAAKRKIFRYEIIDITIAMGLAGIINLAMLAT
;
A
#
# COMPACT_ATOMS: atom_id res chain seq x y z
N ILE A 1 -11.06 11.79 -13.24
CA ILE A 1 -11.64 13.16 -13.19
C ILE A 1 -11.68 13.77 -14.60
N ALA A 2 -10.57 13.77 -15.35
CA ALA A 2 -10.50 14.44 -16.66
C ALA A 2 -11.41 13.79 -17.72
N THR A 3 -11.32 12.47 -17.85
CA THR A 3 -11.98 11.70 -18.92
C THR A 3 -13.32 11.09 -18.50
N GLY A 4 -13.62 11.00 -17.21
CA GLY A 4 -14.78 10.27 -16.68
C GLY A 4 -14.67 8.75 -16.84
N ARG A 5 -13.49 8.24 -17.21
CA ARG A 5 -13.19 6.81 -17.43
C ARG A 5 -12.02 6.35 -16.56
N SER A 6 -11.95 5.05 -16.27
CA SER A 6 -10.83 4.46 -15.55
C SER A 6 -9.56 4.42 -16.41
N LEU A 7 -8.40 4.38 -15.75
CA LEU A 7 -7.14 4.29 -16.47
C LEU A 7 -7.04 3.04 -17.36
N PRO A 8 -7.46 1.83 -16.92
CA PRO A 8 -7.47 0.64 -17.78
C PRO A 8 -8.35 0.81 -19.02
N GLU A 9 -9.53 1.44 -18.91
CA GLU A 9 -10.40 1.71 -20.06
C GLU A 9 -9.75 2.65 -21.06
N VAL A 10 -9.09 3.71 -20.59
CA VAL A 10 -8.38 4.66 -21.46
C VAL A 10 -7.17 3.99 -22.12
N CYS A 11 -6.43 3.18 -21.38
CA CYS A 11 -5.32 2.41 -21.95
C CYS A 11 -5.79 1.47 -23.07
N ARG A 12 -6.90 0.74 -22.84
CA ARG A 12 -7.48 -0.15 -23.84
C ARG A 12 -7.90 0.57 -25.12
N ASP A 13 -8.45 1.78 -25.01
CA ASP A 13 -8.94 2.54 -26.15
C ASP A 13 -7.84 3.29 -26.92
N ARG A 14 -6.72 3.60 -26.25
CA ARG A 14 -5.66 4.46 -26.81
C ARG A 14 -4.38 3.71 -27.21
N LEU A 15 -4.15 2.54 -26.64
CA LEU A 15 -2.92 1.79 -26.86
C LEU A 15 -3.15 0.59 -27.80
N PRO A 16 -2.13 0.15 -28.55
CA PRO A 16 -2.21 -1.05 -29.36
C PRO A 16 -2.43 -2.29 -28.47
N PHE A 17 -3.18 -3.26 -28.98
CA PHE A 17 -3.58 -4.45 -28.25
C PHE A 17 -2.41 -5.17 -27.54
N ARG A 18 -1.26 -5.30 -28.20
CA ARG A 18 -0.07 -5.93 -27.61
C ARG A 18 0.41 -5.21 -26.34
N THR A 19 0.42 -3.88 -26.36
CA THR A 19 0.81 -3.08 -25.19
C THR A 19 -0.19 -3.23 -24.07
N VAL A 20 -1.49 -3.25 -24.37
CA VAL A 20 -2.55 -3.47 -23.37
C VAL A 20 -2.39 -4.82 -22.69
N VAL A 21 -2.13 -5.88 -23.45
CA VAL A 21 -1.90 -7.23 -22.90
C VAL A 21 -0.65 -7.27 -22.02
N LEU A 22 0.44 -6.65 -22.45
CA LEU A 22 1.67 -6.57 -21.64
C LEU A 22 1.44 -5.83 -20.32
N LEU A 23 0.76 -4.69 -20.34
CA LEU A 23 0.42 -3.93 -19.12
C LEU A 23 -0.50 -4.73 -18.20
N TRP A 24 -1.46 -5.46 -18.75
CA TRP A 24 -2.32 -6.34 -17.98
C TRP A 24 -1.55 -7.50 -17.33
N LEU A 25 -0.73 -8.22 -18.09
CA LEU A 25 0.11 -9.30 -17.57
C LEU A 25 1.06 -8.82 -16.48
N GLN A 26 1.67 -7.65 -16.65
CA GLN A 26 2.51 -7.03 -15.64
C GLN A 26 1.71 -6.71 -14.37
N ALA A 27 0.52 -6.12 -14.51
CA ALA A 27 -0.33 -5.77 -13.36
C ALA A 27 -0.75 -7.02 -12.58
N GLU A 28 -1.15 -8.10 -13.26
CA GLU A 28 -1.51 -9.38 -12.64
C GLU A 28 -0.32 -10.03 -11.93
N ALA A 29 0.84 -10.08 -12.58
CA ALA A 29 2.05 -10.65 -11.98
C ALA A 29 2.47 -9.91 -10.71
N VAL A 30 2.42 -8.57 -10.74
CA VAL A 30 2.74 -7.74 -9.56
C VAL A 30 1.69 -7.91 -8.47
N ALA A 31 0.40 -7.96 -8.81
CA ALA A 31 -0.67 -8.20 -7.84
C ALA A 31 -0.50 -9.55 -7.13
N MET A 32 -0.29 -10.63 -7.89
CA MET A 32 -0.05 -11.96 -7.31
C MET A 32 1.20 -12.00 -6.42
N ALA A 33 2.28 -11.34 -6.82
CA ALA A 33 3.50 -11.25 -6.02
C ALA A 33 3.27 -10.48 -4.71
N THR A 34 2.49 -9.40 -4.76
CA THR A 34 2.11 -8.61 -3.58
C THR A 34 1.25 -9.42 -2.62
N ASP A 35 0.19 -10.07 -3.12
CA ASP A 35 -0.70 -10.92 -2.32
C ASP A 35 0.08 -12.04 -1.62
N LEU A 36 1.02 -12.67 -2.33
CA LEU A 36 1.89 -13.70 -1.75
C LEU A 36 2.78 -13.13 -0.64
N ALA A 37 3.38 -11.96 -0.86
CA ALA A 37 4.23 -11.30 0.14
C ALA A 37 3.44 -10.92 1.39
N GLU A 38 2.24 -10.37 1.24
CA GLU A 38 1.34 -10.01 2.33
C GLU A 38 0.90 -11.24 3.12
N PHE A 39 0.53 -12.32 2.42
CA PHE A 39 0.15 -13.59 3.05
C PHE A 39 1.30 -14.18 3.88
N VAL A 40 2.49 -14.25 3.31
CA VAL A 40 3.69 -14.77 4.00
C VAL A 40 4.06 -13.86 5.18
N GLY A 41 3.99 -12.55 5.00
CA GLY A 41 4.26 -11.58 6.06
C GLY A 41 3.31 -11.73 7.25
N ALA A 42 2.00 -11.88 7.00
CA ALA A 42 1.00 -12.10 8.04
C ALA A 42 1.20 -13.45 8.76
N ALA A 43 1.49 -14.53 8.02
CA ALA A 43 1.78 -15.84 8.59
C ALA A 43 3.04 -15.81 9.46
N LEU A 44 4.10 -15.14 9.00
CA LEU A 44 5.33 -14.95 9.75
C LEU A 44 5.09 -14.14 11.03
N GLY A 45 4.30 -13.07 10.95
CA GLY A 45 3.91 -12.27 12.10
C GLY A 45 3.19 -13.10 13.18
N LEU A 46 2.23 -13.93 12.79
CA LEU A 46 1.54 -14.85 13.72
C LEU A 46 2.50 -15.89 14.32
N HIS A 47 3.40 -16.43 13.52
CA HIS A 47 4.44 -17.34 13.98
C HIS A 47 5.32 -16.70 15.06
N MET A 48 5.82 -15.48 14.81
CA MET A 48 6.73 -14.79 15.72
C MET A 48 6.05 -14.32 17.02
N VAL A 49 4.81 -13.84 16.93
CA VAL A 49 4.08 -13.29 18.09
C VAL A 49 3.54 -14.39 19.00
N PHE A 50 2.99 -15.45 18.43
CA PHE A 50 2.30 -16.52 19.18
C PHE A 50 3.10 -17.80 19.33
N GLY A 51 4.28 -17.91 18.70
CA GLY A 51 5.10 -19.12 18.72
C GLY A 51 4.47 -20.32 17.99
N LEU A 52 3.48 -20.07 17.13
CA LEU A 52 2.76 -21.13 16.38
C LEU A 52 3.67 -21.72 15.30
N SER A 53 3.40 -22.97 14.88
CA SER A 53 4.11 -23.51 13.73
C SER A 53 3.75 -22.71 12.46
N MET A 54 4.68 -22.62 11.51
CA MET A 54 4.48 -21.84 10.27
C MET A 54 3.23 -22.30 9.49
N TRP A 55 2.94 -23.61 9.49
CA TRP A 55 1.76 -24.17 8.83
C TRP A 55 0.46 -23.71 9.48
N VAL A 56 0.40 -23.71 10.82
CA VAL A 56 -0.78 -23.25 11.57
C VAL A 56 -0.96 -21.75 11.35
N SER A 57 0.13 -20.97 11.37
CA SER A 57 0.09 -19.54 11.11
C SER A 57 -0.43 -19.23 9.70
N ALA A 58 0.03 -19.97 8.70
CA ALA A 58 -0.45 -19.81 7.32
C ALA A 58 -1.95 -20.17 7.20
N LEU A 59 -2.39 -21.25 7.83
CA LEU A 59 -3.81 -21.62 7.83
C LEU A 59 -4.68 -20.54 8.49
N LEU A 60 -4.27 -20.04 9.65
CA LEU A 60 -4.97 -18.97 10.35
C LEU A 60 -5.01 -17.67 9.54
N THR A 61 -3.90 -17.32 8.86
CA THR A 61 -3.85 -16.18 7.95
C THR A 61 -4.85 -16.34 6.81
N GLY A 62 -4.93 -17.52 6.20
CA GLY A 62 -5.91 -17.82 5.15
C GLY A 62 -7.35 -17.66 5.64
N VAL A 63 -7.68 -18.26 6.80
CA VAL A 63 -9.01 -18.13 7.41
C VAL A 63 -9.33 -16.67 7.73
N ALA A 64 -8.40 -15.92 8.31
CA ALA A 64 -8.58 -14.49 8.62
C ALA A 64 -8.81 -13.66 7.34
N ALA A 65 -8.06 -13.92 6.27
CA ALA A 65 -8.25 -13.25 4.99
C ALA A 65 -9.65 -13.48 4.41
N PHE A 66 -10.16 -14.72 4.46
CA PHE A 66 -11.53 -15.02 4.02
C PHE A 66 -12.59 -14.37 4.91
N ILE A 67 -12.37 -14.28 6.21
CA ILE A 67 -13.28 -13.56 7.12
C ILE A 67 -13.31 -12.08 6.78
N ILE A 68 -12.15 -11.45 6.59
CA ILE A 68 -12.06 -10.03 6.23
C ILE A 68 -12.73 -9.78 4.87
N LEU A 69 -12.48 -10.65 3.89
CA LEU A 69 -13.14 -10.56 2.59
C LEU A 69 -14.67 -10.72 2.72
N GLY A 70 -15.13 -11.61 3.60
CA GLY A 70 -16.54 -11.79 3.92
C GLY A 70 -17.21 -10.55 4.51
N LEU A 71 -16.47 -9.70 5.24
CA LEU A 71 -16.99 -8.42 5.75
C LEU A 71 -17.45 -7.48 4.62
N GLN A 72 -16.87 -7.61 3.44
CA GLN A 72 -17.27 -6.82 2.27
C GLN A 72 -18.73 -7.07 1.85
N VAL A 73 -19.22 -8.30 2.04
CA VAL A 73 -20.61 -8.68 1.73
C VAL A 73 -21.60 -7.96 2.66
N TRP A 74 -21.18 -7.64 3.90
CA TRP A 74 -22.01 -6.95 4.90
C TRP A 74 -21.93 -5.43 4.81
N GLY A 75 -21.24 -4.89 3.81
CA GLY A 75 -21.20 -3.48 3.47
C GLY A 75 -19.80 -2.87 3.61
N PHE A 76 -19.46 -2.05 2.64
CA PHE A 76 -18.14 -1.41 2.50
C PHE A 76 -17.72 -0.59 3.72
N ARG A 77 -18.66 0.04 4.43
CA ARG A 77 -18.36 0.86 5.63
C ARG A 77 -17.79 0.03 6.80
N ARG A 78 -18.21 -1.24 6.96
CA ARG A 78 -17.67 -2.11 8.01
C ARG A 78 -16.24 -2.53 7.71
N LEU A 79 -15.98 -2.85 6.45
CA LEU A 79 -14.63 -3.14 5.98
C LEU A 79 -13.70 -1.93 6.15
N GLU A 80 -14.15 -0.74 5.76
CA GLU A 80 -13.41 0.51 5.90
C GLU A 80 -13.08 0.81 7.39
N ALA A 81 -14.03 0.61 8.29
CA ALA A 81 -13.84 0.78 9.73
C ALA A 81 -12.82 -0.23 10.29
N ALA A 82 -12.89 -1.50 9.88
CA ALA A 82 -11.94 -2.52 10.29
C ALA A 82 -10.52 -2.19 9.81
N ILE A 83 -10.36 -1.82 8.53
CA ILE A 83 -9.06 -1.42 7.96
C ILE A 83 -8.51 -0.20 8.70
N THR A 84 -9.33 0.82 8.94
CA THR A 84 -8.91 2.02 9.70
C THR A 84 -8.46 1.67 11.10
N GLY A 85 -9.15 0.76 11.77
CA GLY A 85 -8.77 0.26 13.09
C GLY A 85 -7.41 -0.45 13.09
N PHE A 86 -7.16 -1.31 12.11
CA PHE A 86 -5.85 -1.98 11.96
C PHE A 86 -4.73 -0.98 11.66
N VAL A 87 -4.96 -0.03 10.76
CA VAL A 87 -3.98 1.02 10.45
C VAL A 87 -3.67 1.85 11.68
N ALA A 88 -4.69 2.25 12.46
CA ALA A 88 -4.49 2.99 13.70
C ALA A 88 -3.67 2.19 14.73
N ALA A 89 -3.93 0.88 14.88
CA ALA A 89 -3.17 0.00 15.76
C ALA A 89 -1.70 -0.12 15.32
N ILE A 90 -1.44 -0.25 14.01
CA ILE A 90 -0.09 -0.30 13.45
C ILE A 90 0.65 1.01 13.73
N VAL A 91 0.05 2.15 13.42
CA VAL A 91 0.63 3.48 13.69
C VAL A 91 0.96 3.63 15.17
N PHE A 92 0.04 3.26 16.06
CA PHE A 92 0.26 3.33 17.50
C PHE A 92 1.44 2.44 17.95
N ALA A 93 1.52 1.20 17.45
CA ALA A 93 2.61 0.29 17.76
C ALA A 93 3.98 0.85 17.31
N PHE A 94 4.05 1.42 16.11
CA PHE A 94 5.30 2.02 15.60
C PHE A 94 5.69 3.29 16.35
N VAL A 95 4.73 4.14 16.73
CA VAL A 95 5.00 5.31 17.58
C VAL A 95 5.58 4.86 18.94
N LEU A 96 5.02 3.84 19.57
CA LEU A 96 5.57 3.29 20.80
C LEU A 96 6.97 2.72 20.62
N ASN A 97 7.22 2.02 19.52
CA ASN A 97 8.53 1.47 19.20
C ASN A 97 9.57 2.59 18.98
N LEU A 98 9.22 3.61 18.22
CA LEU A 98 10.08 4.78 17.99
C LEU A 98 10.44 5.51 19.30
N LEU A 99 9.47 5.68 20.22
CA LEU A 99 9.70 6.29 21.53
C LEU A 99 10.66 5.47 22.40
N ARG A 100 10.66 4.14 22.25
CA ARG A 100 11.55 3.24 23.01
C ARG A 100 12.94 3.09 22.39
N SER A 101 13.02 3.12 21.08
CA SER A 101 14.26 2.88 20.32
C SER A 101 15.25 4.03 20.42
N HIS A 102 14.80 5.27 20.67
CA HIS A 102 15.63 6.49 20.71
C HIS A 102 16.67 6.57 19.57
N PRO A 103 16.27 6.45 18.30
CA PRO A 103 17.21 6.48 17.19
C PRO A 103 17.97 7.81 17.15
N SER A 104 19.26 7.77 16.78
CA SER A 104 20.02 8.99 16.61
C SER A 104 19.51 9.80 15.44
N THR A 105 18.95 10.98 15.69
CA THR A 105 18.40 11.86 14.65
C THR A 105 19.42 12.21 13.58
N ALA A 106 20.68 12.41 13.97
CA ALA A 106 21.78 12.66 13.05
C ALA A 106 22.05 11.45 12.13
N GLY A 107 22.00 10.24 12.66
CA GLY A 107 22.16 9.01 11.86
C GLY A 107 21.02 8.82 10.86
N VAL A 108 19.78 9.05 11.27
CA VAL A 108 18.61 8.97 10.38
C VAL A 108 18.69 10.00 9.25
N VAL A 109 18.99 11.26 9.58
CA VAL A 109 19.13 12.32 8.57
C VAL A 109 20.30 12.03 7.63
N HIS A 110 21.44 11.59 8.14
CA HIS A 110 22.57 11.22 7.30
C HIS A 110 22.23 10.06 6.35
N GLY A 111 21.57 9.00 6.85
CA GLY A 111 21.16 7.85 6.05
C GLY A 111 20.13 8.20 4.96
N MET A 112 19.27 9.20 5.18
CA MET A 112 18.32 9.68 4.16
C MET A 112 19.00 10.33 2.94
N PHE A 113 20.10 11.06 3.16
CA PHE A 113 20.75 11.84 2.10
C PHE A 113 22.01 11.19 1.55
N VAL A 114 22.60 10.23 2.26
CA VAL A 114 23.83 9.53 1.87
C VAL A 114 23.56 8.04 1.79
N PRO A 115 23.13 7.51 0.63
CA PRO A 115 22.89 6.08 0.45
C PRO A 115 24.22 5.33 0.65
N GLN A 116 24.23 4.37 1.57
CA GLN A 116 25.38 3.49 1.81
C GLN A 116 24.93 2.05 1.66
N PHE A 117 25.60 1.31 0.78
CA PHE A 117 25.36 -0.11 0.58
C PHE A 117 26.56 -0.91 1.09
N ALA A 118 26.34 -1.73 2.08
CA ALA A 118 27.37 -2.57 2.70
C ALA A 118 27.46 -3.97 2.06
N GLY A 119 27.26 -4.05 0.74
CA GLY A 119 27.31 -5.31 -0.02
C GLY A 119 25.98 -5.66 -0.71
N SER A 120 25.94 -6.83 -1.34
CA SER A 120 24.78 -7.29 -2.14
C SER A 120 23.50 -7.48 -1.31
N GLU A 121 23.63 -7.86 -0.04
CA GLU A 121 22.48 -8.05 0.86
C GLU A 121 21.75 -6.74 1.16
N SER A 122 22.50 -5.64 1.37
CA SER A 122 21.90 -4.34 1.60
C SER A 122 21.20 -3.79 0.35
N VAL A 123 21.71 -4.09 -0.84
CA VAL A 123 21.04 -3.77 -2.11
C VAL A 123 19.76 -4.57 -2.27
N LEU A 124 19.80 -5.87 -1.99
CA LEU A 124 18.62 -6.73 -2.03
C LEU A 124 17.54 -6.25 -1.06
N LEU A 125 17.93 -5.89 0.17
CA LEU A 125 17.01 -5.34 1.16
C LEU A 125 16.38 -4.03 0.68
N ALA A 126 17.19 -3.10 0.15
CA ALA A 126 16.68 -1.83 -0.38
C ALA A 126 15.68 -2.03 -1.53
N VAL A 127 15.99 -2.93 -2.48
CA VAL A 127 15.08 -3.28 -3.58
C VAL A 127 13.79 -3.92 -3.05
N SER A 128 13.89 -4.79 -2.04
CA SER A 128 12.73 -5.42 -1.40
C SER A 128 11.83 -4.39 -0.72
N ILE A 129 12.41 -3.42 0.00
CA ILE A 129 11.66 -2.32 0.65
C ILE A 129 10.95 -1.46 -0.39
N ILE A 130 11.65 -1.08 -1.47
CA ILE A 130 11.06 -0.31 -2.56
C ILE A 130 9.92 -1.10 -3.20
N GLY A 131 10.13 -2.39 -3.49
CA GLY A 131 9.11 -3.26 -4.09
C GLY A 131 7.86 -3.43 -3.22
N ALA A 132 8.03 -3.55 -1.90
CA ALA A 132 6.94 -3.63 -0.95
C ALA A 132 6.16 -2.30 -0.80
N THR A 133 6.84 -1.16 -0.99
CA THR A 133 6.25 0.17 -0.80
C THR A 133 5.56 0.67 -2.07
N VAL A 134 6.18 0.46 -3.24
CA VAL A 134 5.68 0.94 -4.53
C VAL A 134 4.84 -0.14 -5.19
N MET A 135 3.53 0.03 -5.15
CA MET A 135 2.55 -0.91 -5.75
C MET A 135 2.02 -0.35 -7.08
N PRO A 136 2.63 -0.65 -8.24
CA PRO A 136 2.24 -0.06 -9.53
C PRO A 136 0.81 -0.37 -9.93
N HIS A 137 0.28 -1.55 -9.56
CA HIS A 137 -1.09 -1.97 -9.88
C HIS A 137 -2.16 -1.16 -9.14
N VAL A 138 -1.84 -0.56 -7.98
CA VAL A 138 -2.77 0.27 -7.19
C VAL A 138 -3.23 1.52 -7.95
N ILE A 139 -2.45 2.00 -8.92
CA ILE A 139 -2.86 3.13 -9.79
C ILE A 139 -4.15 2.82 -10.57
N TYR A 140 -4.33 1.56 -11.00
CA TYR A 140 -5.54 1.13 -11.69
C TYR A 140 -6.74 1.10 -10.75
N LEU A 141 -6.54 0.61 -9.52
CA LEU A 141 -7.57 0.58 -8.48
C LEU A 141 -8.00 2.00 -8.08
N HIS A 142 -7.06 2.89 -7.79
CA HIS A 142 -7.36 4.29 -7.47
C HIS A 142 -8.13 4.99 -8.58
N SER A 143 -7.72 4.78 -9.83
CA SER A 143 -8.41 5.32 -10.99
C SER A 143 -9.87 4.84 -11.09
N SER A 144 -10.14 3.58 -10.72
CA SER A 144 -11.49 3.01 -10.72
C SER A 144 -12.34 3.50 -9.55
N LEU A 145 -11.78 3.59 -8.35
CA LEU A 145 -12.49 4.02 -7.14
C LEU A 145 -12.89 5.50 -7.18
N THR A 146 -12.06 6.36 -7.78
CA THR A 146 -12.33 7.80 -7.87
C THR A 146 -13.42 8.14 -8.88
N GLN A 147 -13.68 7.29 -9.87
CA GLN A 147 -14.69 7.54 -10.90
C GLN A 147 -16.11 7.75 -10.37
N LYS A 148 -16.53 6.96 -9.38
CA LYS A 148 -17.90 6.97 -8.86
C LYS A 148 -18.11 7.92 -7.69
N ARG A 149 -17.03 8.30 -7.00
CA ARG A 149 -17.09 9.17 -5.81
C ARG A 149 -17.05 10.66 -6.14
N ILE A 150 -16.46 11.04 -7.28
CA ILE A 150 -16.08 12.41 -7.56
C ILE A 150 -16.54 12.79 -8.97
N VAL A 151 -17.82 13.14 -9.09
CA VAL A 151 -18.41 13.60 -10.36
C VAL A 151 -18.64 15.11 -10.28
N GLY A 152 -17.73 15.89 -10.86
CA GLY A 152 -17.96 17.33 -11.05
C GLY A 152 -18.79 17.59 -12.28
N ALA A 153 -19.96 18.22 -12.12
CA ALA A 153 -20.85 18.58 -13.22
C ALA A 153 -20.25 19.63 -14.18
N ASN A 154 -19.37 20.52 -13.68
CA ASN A 154 -18.79 21.65 -14.41
C ASN A 154 -17.25 21.62 -14.37
N PRO A 155 -16.53 22.22 -15.35
CA PRO A 155 -15.09 22.31 -15.36
C PRO A 155 -14.50 22.98 -14.10
N ALA A 156 -15.17 23.96 -13.53
CA ALA A 156 -14.79 24.61 -12.29
C ALA A 156 -14.88 23.66 -11.09
N ALA A 157 -15.96 22.86 -11.00
CA ALA A 157 -16.12 21.85 -9.96
C ALA A 157 -15.05 20.76 -10.08
N LYS A 158 -14.71 20.31 -11.29
CA LYS A 158 -13.63 19.34 -11.53
C LYS A 158 -12.27 19.85 -11.08
N ARG A 159 -11.94 21.14 -11.33
CA ARG A 159 -10.71 21.77 -10.83
C ARG A 159 -10.67 21.83 -9.31
N LYS A 160 -11.77 22.17 -8.68
CA LYS A 160 -11.87 22.25 -7.22
C LYS A 160 -11.65 20.88 -6.58
N ILE A 161 -12.31 19.87 -7.11
CA ILE A 161 -12.17 18.46 -6.69
C ILE A 161 -10.72 18.01 -6.86
N PHE A 162 -10.12 18.24 -8.01
CA PHE A 162 -8.72 17.86 -8.28
C PHE A 162 -7.73 18.51 -7.29
N ARG A 163 -7.96 19.78 -6.93
CA ARG A 163 -7.13 20.49 -5.93
C ARG A 163 -7.26 19.84 -4.54
N TYR A 164 -8.47 19.49 -4.12
CA TYR A 164 -8.67 18.83 -2.84
C TYR A 164 -8.06 17.42 -2.83
N GLU A 165 -8.15 16.70 -3.93
CA GLU A 165 -7.55 15.38 -4.06
C GLU A 165 -6.02 15.43 -3.99
N ILE A 166 -5.38 16.43 -4.60
CA ILE A 166 -3.94 16.65 -4.45
C ILE A 166 -3.57 16.91 -2.99
N ILE A 167 -4.33 17.74 -2.29
CA ILE A 167 -4.08 18.05 -0.87
C ILE A 167 -4.22 16.78 -0.03
N ASP A 168 -5.30 16.03 -0.23
CA ASP A 168 -5.58 14.78 0.49
C ASP A 168 -4.48 13.74 0.27
N ILE A 169 -4.11 13.49 -0.98
CA ILE A 169 -3.01 12.59 -1.34
C ILE A 169 -1.69 13.06 -0.73
N THR A 170 -1.38 14.35 -0.78
CA THR A 170 -0.13 14.88 -0.23
C THR A 170 -0.05 14.67 1.28
N ILE A 171 -1.15 14.89 1.99
CA ILE A 171 -1.22 14.67 3.44
C ILE A 171 -1.12 13.16 3.74
N ALA A 172 -1.92 12.34 3.07
CA ALA A 172 -1.94 10.90 3.30
C ALA A 172 -0.59 10.24 3.00
N MET A 173 0.01 10.55 1.85
CA MET A 173 1.32 10.02 1.46
C MET A 173 2.46 10.58 2.32
N GLY A 174 2.35 11.84 2.75
CA GLY A 174 3.30 12.45 3.70
C GLY A 174 3.29 11.72 5.04
N LEU A 175 2.11 11.46 5.60
CA LEU A 175 1.96 10.69 6.83
C LEU A 175 2.47 9.26 6.69
N ALA A 176 2.12 8.58 5.59
CA ALA A 176 2.61 7.23 5.29
C ALA A 176 4.15 7.20 5.17
N GLY A 177 4.74 8.20 4.54
CA GLY A 177 6.19 8.35 4.44
C GLY A 177 6.88 8.53 5.80
N ILE A 178 6.30 9.32 6.70
CA ILE A 178 6.81 9.48 8.07
C ILE A 178 6.73 8.15 8.84
N ILE A 179 5.64 7.40 8.70
CA ILE A 179 5.47 6.10 9.35
C ILE A 179 6.51 5.12 8.81
N ASN A 180 6.69 5.03 7.49
CA ASN A 180 7.70 4.17 6.86
C ASN A 180 9.12 4.54 7.33
N LEU A 181 9.42 5.83 7.43
CA LEU A 181 10.70 6.28 7.98
C LEU A 181 10.88 5.85 9.44
N ALA A 182 9.83 5.97 10.26
CA ALA A 182 9.84 5.51 11.64
C ALA A 182 10.08 4.00 11.74
N MET A 183 9.47 3.21 10.85
CA MET A 183 9.67 1.76 10.77
C MET A 183 11.12 1.39 10.44
N LEU A 184 11.75 2.13 9.54
CA LEU A 184 13.14 1.87 9.13
C LEU A 184 14.17 2.37 10.16
N ALA A 185 13.79 3.33 11.01
CA ALA A 185 14.68 3.92 12.02
C ALA A 185 14.70 3.14 13.36
N THR A 186 13.80 2.17 13.53
CA THR A 186 13.65 1.33 14.73
C THR A 186 14.21 -0.05 14.55
#